data_5cbb9516c61fcaa56c1fb70067ddf21f
#
_entry.id   5cbb9516c61fcaa56c1fb70067ddf21f
#
_cell.length_a   1.000
_cell.length_b   1.000
_cell.length_c   1.000
_cell.angle_alpha   90.00
_cell.angle_beta   90.00
_cell.angle_gamma   90.00
#
_symmetry.space_group_name_H-M   'P 1'
#
loop_
_entity.id
_entity.type
_entity.pdbx_description
1 polymer ?
#
loop_
_entity_poly.entity_id
_entity_poly.type
_entity_poly.pdbx_seq_one_letter_code
_entity_poly.pdbx_strand_id
1 'polypeptide(L)'
;MTVDRLIHDIAQLEYTLFVVNTYAAGIQQNDGRYITKYFPMSPFVIEHMLLKHGSMGCYQQGYRTNRIKWICFDFDCKDKVNPDVYTMYRQCVAPFIYMLDEIGINYLTEFSGRRGIHVWIIFKTLVTKDLGFRIVCELEKRCGALYEIRENEKWGLDRFPATDSSRNNIVGKQVKFPLSCHRSGARSYFFIGEFREKNDTDSEQFLNEQLDIMKCYSSNDMGEIAEKLNLDISRSDVIALKYRRYHLLGKIEITIDQVIGILSETVVFEQIFRRMRQGFSLHQDWTVLLGTLYLCDSNAQLVKDVFRRFPNYDEKKTCSNIEKLGERYFPATFGYLYRIYGIDMETSLDESETGLHYLLRKCGLEQNLLIQLENLNENVTVSDICFTVNKEKNYLKENDEVPDVSIWNRLCDLKKYDLQFYDRLIRSVVKGEVSKYTPTGFKVFERIESPEKKRILVSLSAKDRVITTNLALRLCSLMKSSWKSFSYHVSYTSQDYIFYYWYSSWGKFIDHIRVFTEIPFMDNFEVFYIDLKGFYDHIDFLTVYRTFENVLNKETKNIFLFLIEYNNKLMKELQN
;
A
#
# COMPACT_ATOMS: atom_id res chain seq x y z
N MET A 1 -17.84 -17.88 -28.57
CA MET A 1 -17.29 -17.95 -27.19
C MET A 1 -18.48 -17.95 -26.26
N THR A 2 -18.54 -18.74 -25.20
CA THR A 2 -19.70 -18.69 -24.30
C THR A 2 -19.76 -17.36 -23.56
N VAL A 3 -20.96 -16.87 -23.20
CA VAL A 3 -21.16 -15.63 -22.46
C VAL A 3 -20.32 -15.60 -21.17
N ASP A 4 -20.26 -16.72 -20.43
CA ASP A 4 -19.46 -16.81 -19.19
C ASP A 4 -17.97 -16.58 -19.44
N ARG A 5 -17.44 -17.11 -20.54
CA ARG A 5 -16.02 -16.88 -20.89
C ARG A 5 -15.75 -15.43 -21.28
N LEU A 6 -16.67 -14.79 -21.97
CA LEU A 6 -16.56 -13.38 -22.31
C LEU A 6 -16.56 -12.51 -21.04
N ILE A 7 -17.46 -12.78 -20.13
CA ILE A 7 -17.53 -12.09 -18.84
C ILE A 7 -16.26 -12.30 -18.04
N HIS A 8 -15.71 -13.52 -18.05
CA HIS A 8 -14.41 -13.79 -17.41
C HIS A 8 -13.29 -12.94 -18.01
N ASP A 9 -13.15 -12.92 -19.34
CA ASP A 9 -12.11 -12.14 -20.03
C ASP A 9 -12.29 -10.62 -19.81
N ILE A 10 -13.53 -10.14 -19.81
CA ILE A 10 -13.88 -8.76 -19.47
C ILE A 10 -13.43 -8.44 -18.05
N ALA A 11 -13.76 -9.28 -17.07
CA ALA A 11 -13.41 -9.07 -15.66
C ALA A 11 -11.89 -8.99 -15.44
N GLN A 12 -11.09 -9.77 -16.17
CA GLN A 12 -9.62 -9.70 -16.13
C GLN A 12 -9.10 -8.34 -16.64
N LEU A 13 -9.65 -7.87 -17.76
CA LEU A 13 -9.26 -6.57 -18.33
C LEU A 13 -9.71 -5.40 -17.45
N GLU A 14 -10.94 -5.41 -16.96
CA GLU A 14 -11.45 -4.39 -16.06
C GLU A 14 -10.61 -4.31 -14.77
N TYR A 15 -10.26 -5.46 -14.19
CA TYR A 15 -9.35 -5.48 -13.05
C TYR A 15 -8.03 -4.80 -13.37
N THR A 16 -7.45 -5.11 -14.53
CA THR A 16 -6.19 -4.54 -14.96
C THR A 16 -6.26 -3.05 -15.23
N LEU A 17 -7.33 -2.57 -15.84
CA LEU A 17 -7.47 -1.16 -16.24
C LEU A 17 -7.93 -0.25 -15.09
N PHE A 18 -8.92 -0.67 -14.30
CA PHE A 18 -9.63 0.22 -13.39
C PHE A 18 -9.36 -0.02 -11.91
N VAL A 19 -8.91 -1.22 -11.48
CA VAL A 19 -8.67 -1.47 -10.06
C VAL A 19 -7.33 -0.89 -9.63
N VAL A 20 -7.40 0.16 -8.84
CA VAL A 20 -6.26 0.79 -8.16
C VAL A 20 -6.26 0.42 -6.68
N ASN A 21 -7.44 0.47 -6.06
CA ASN A 21 -7.63 0.01 -4.71
C ASN A 21 -7.94 -1.49 -4.69
N THR A 22 -6.95 -2.29 -4.34
CA THR A 22 -7.08 -3.76 -4.30
C THR A 22 -7.71 -4.28 -3.00
N TYR A 23 -8.16 -3.38 -2.10
CA TYR A 23 -8.61 -3.76 -0.76
C TYR A 23 -9.96 -3.15 -0.36
N ALA A 24 -10.57 -2.34 -1.20
CA ALA A 24 -11.89 -1.76 -0.93
C ALA A 24 -12.65 -1.46 -2.21
N ALA A 25 -13.96 -1.60 -2.16
CA ALA A 25 -14.89 -1.13 -3.19
C ALA A 25 -16.13 -0.52 -2.54
N GLY A 26 -16.80 0.37 -3.28
CA GLY A 26 -18.11 0.83 -2.92
C GLY A 26 -19.16 -0.16 -3.41
N ILE A 27 -19.96 -0.74 -2.54
CA ILE A 27 -21.02 -1.68 -2.91
C ILE A 27 -22.37 -0.97 -2.85
N GLN A 28 -23.09 -0.97 -3.96
CA GLN A 28 -24.42 -0.37 -3.99
C GLN A 28 -25.41 -1.21 -3.22
N GLN A 29 -26.13 -0.57 -2.31
CA GLN A 29 -27.17 -1.19 -1.50
C GLN A 29 -28.54 -1.08 -2.20
N ASN A 30 -29.53 -1.82 -1.69
CA ASN A 30 -30.89 -1.80 -2.23
C ASN A 30 -31.54 -0.41 -2.23
N ASP A 31 -31.14 0.47 -1.31
CA ASP A 31 -31.59 1.87 -1.25
C ASP A 31 -30.88 2.79 -2.26
N GLY A 32 -29.91 2.25 -3.00
CA GLY A 32 -29.12 2.96 -4.02
C GLY A 32 -27.88 3.67 -3.48
N ARG A 33 -27.63 3.67 -2.17
CA ARG A 33 -26.41 4.24 -1.59
C ARG A 33 -25.24 3.29 -1.77
N TYR A 34 -24.04 3.83 -1.93
CA TYR A 34 -22.80 3.06 -1.95
C TYR A 34 -22.19 3.04 -0.55
N ILE A 35 -21.93 1.84 -0.04
CA ILE A 35 -21.23 1.63 1.22
C ILE A 35 -19.85 1.06 0.94
N THR A 36 -18.82 1.64 1.55
CA THR A 36 -17.45 1.09 1.46
C THR A 36 -17.38 -0.26 2.15
N LYS A 37 -16.97 -1.27 1.41
CA LYS A 37 -16.65 -2.60 1.95
C LYS A 37 -15.16 -2.87 1.75
N TYR A 38 -14.53 -3.47 2.76
CA TYR A 38 -13.11 -3.80 2.76
C TYR A 38 -12.94 -5.30 2.54
N PHE A 39 -12.43 -5.66 1.38
CA PHE A 39 -12.15 -7.03 0.96
C PHE A 39 -11.13 -7.04 -0.17
N PRO A 40 -10.42 -8.17 -0.42
CA PRO A 40 -9.53 -8.27 -1.57
C PRO A 40 -10.30 -8.20 -2.88
N MET A 41 -10.07 -7.12 -3.62
CA MET A 41 -10.57 -7.00 -4.99
C MET A 41 -9.86 -7.99 -5.91
N SER A 42 -10.64 -8.70 -6.71
CA SER A 42 -10.11 -9.67 -7.67
C SER A 42 -10.99 -9.72 -8.92
N PRO A 43 -10.49 -10.26 -10.04
CA PRO A 43 -11.34 -10.50 -11.21
C PRO A 43 -12.59 -11.33 -10.91
N PHE A 44 -12.51 -12.26 -9.95
CA PHE A 44 -13.65 -13.07 -9.50
C PHE A 44 -14.81 -12.23 -8.97
N VAL A 45 -14.53 -11.18 -8.19
CA VAL A 45 -15.56 -10.27 -7.66
C VAL A 45 -16.22 -9.49 -8.80
N ILE A 46 -15.42 -9.04 -9.77
CA ILE A 46 -15.92 -8.32 -10.94
C ILE A 46 -16.78 -9.25 -11.81
N GLU A 47 -16.33 -10.47 -12.05
CA GLU A 47 -17.07 -11.49 -12.78
C GLU A 47 -18.45 -11.74 -12.16
N HIS A 48 -18.52 -11.91 -10.83
CA HIS A 48 -19.79 -12.06 -10.14
C HIS A 48 -20.67 -10.81 -10.22
N MET A 49 -20.09 -9.62 -10.10
CA MET A 49 -20.82 -8.37 -10.32
C MET A 49 -21.46 -8.32 -11.71
N LEU A 50 -20.72 -8.69 -12.75
CA LEU A 50 -21.20 -8.68 -14.12
C LEU A 50 -22.31 -9.73 -14.35
N LEU A 51 -22.12 -10.96 -13.86
CA LEU A 51 -23.08 -12.07 -13.99
C LEU A 51 -24.40 -11.81 -13.23
N LYS A 52 -24.30 -11.14 -12.09
CA LYS A 52 -25.46 -10.89 -11.20
C LYS A 52 -26.07 -9.50 -11.37
N HIS A 53 -25.69 -8.78 -12.43
CA HIS A 53 -26.15 -7.40 -12.68
C HIS A 53 -25.95 -6.48 -11.46
N GLY A 54 -24.87 -6.70 -10.73
CA GLY A 54 -24.51 -5.90 -9.57
C GLY A 54 -23.98 -4.51 -9.91
N SER A 55 -23.89 -3.65 -8.89
CA SER A 55 -23.30 -2.33 -9.01
C SER A 55 -22.23 -2.11 -7.95
N MET A 56 -21.07 -1.70 -8.43
CA MET A 56 -19.90 -1.45 -7.60
C MET A 56 -19.26 -0.13 -7.99
N GLY A 57 -18.59 0.53 -7.04
CA GLY A 57 -17.75 1.70 -7.29
C GLY A 57 -16.28 1.35 -7.12
N CYS A 58 -15.44 1.80 -8.07
CA CYS A 58 -13.99 1.69 -7.96
C CYS A 58 -13.40 2.95 -7.33
N TYR A 59 -12.50 2.75 -6.37
CA TYR A 59 -11.76 3.86 -5.78
C TYR A 59 -10.58 4.23 -6.64
N GLN A 60 -10.46 5.52 -6.95
CA GLN A 60 -9.38 6.06 -7.77
C GLN A 60 -8.00 5.85 -7.13
N GLN A 61 -7.93 5.94 -5.82
CA GLN A 61 -6.68 5.94 -5.07
C GLN A 61 -6.41 4.54 -4.51
N GLY A 62 -5.19 4.06 -4.65
CA GLY A 62 -4.76 2.80 -4.03
C GLY A 62 -4.88 2.88 -2.50
N TYR A 63 -5.18 1.74 -1.87
CA TYR A 63 -5.39 1.67 -0.43
C TYR A 63 -4.22 2.27 0.35
N ARG A 64 -4.52 3.28 1.16
CA ARG A 64 -3.52 4.03 1.96
C ARG A 64 -2.36 4.62 1.15
N THR A 65 -2.54 4.88 -0.14
CA THR A 65 -1.54 5.53 -0.99
C THR A 65 -2.09 6.83 -1.57
N ASN A 66 -1.23 7.67 -2.14
CA ASN A 66 -1.65 8.81 -2.97
C ASN A 66 -1.49 8.52 -4.47
N ARG A 67 -1.49 7.23 -4.84
CA ARG A 67 -1.27 6.79 -6.21
C ARG A 67 -2.59 6.51 -6.91
N ILE A 68 -2.67 6.93 -8.16
CA ILE A 68 -3.80 6.72 -9.05
C ILE A 68 -3.30 6.13 -10.37
N LYS A 69 -4.17 5.44 -11.09
CA LYS A 69 -3.86 4.85 -12.41
C LYS A 69 -4.65 5.49 -13.52
N TRP A 70 -5.70 6.23 -13.19
CA TRP A 70 -6.58 6.86 -14.16
C TRP A 70 -7.09 8.19 -13.62
N ILE A 71 -7.51 9.04 -14.54
CA ILE A 71 -8.36 10.19 -14.28
C ILE A 71 -9.69 9.97 -14.99
N CYS A 72 -10.75 10.56 -14.46
CA CYS A 72 -12.09 10.43 -15.02
C CYS A 72 -12.82 11.77 -14.97
N PHE A 73 -13.50 12.09 -16.06
CA PHE A 73 -14.45 13.19 -16.16
C PHE A 73 -15.84 12.57 -16.24
N ASP A 74 -16.69 12.85 -15.26
CA ASP A 74 -18.04 12.32 -15.12
C ASP A 74 -19.04 13.43 -15.44
N PHE A 75 -19.65 13.32 -16.60
CA PHE A 75 -20.64 14.25 -17.12
C PHE A 75 -22.03 13.72 -16.79
N ASP A 76 -22.84 14.50 -16.08
CA ASP A 76 -24.15 14.09 -15.61
C ASP A 76 -25.25 15.07 -16.02
N CYS A 77 -26.38 14.55 -16.50
CA CYS A 77 -27.61 15.34 -16.60
C CYS A 77 -28.17 15.60 -15.19
N LYS A 78 -28.46 16.87 -14.86
CA LYS A 78 -29.08 17.25 -13.58
C LYS A 78 -30.53 16.81 -13.47
N ASP A 79 -31.25 16.75 -14.59
CA ASP A 79 -32.58 16.15 -14.64
C ASP A 79 -32.49 14.65 -14.47
N LYS A 80 -33.04 14.18 -13.36
CA LYS A 80 -33.01 12.74 -12.97
C LYS A 80 -34.20 11.96 -13.54
N VAL A 81 -35.21 12.65 -14.04
CA VAL A 81 -36.44 12.02 -14.53
C VAL A 81 -36.35 11.82 -16.05
N ASN A 82 -35.98 12.86 -16.77
CA ASN A 82 -35.87 12.83 -18.23
C ASN A 82 -34.49 13.33 -18.68
N PRO A 83 -33.41 12.53 -18.47
CA PRO A 83 -32.07 12.94 -18.81
C PRO A 83 -31.87 13.02 -20.34
N ASP A 84 -31.52 14.16 -20.86
CA ASP A 84 -31.13 14.33 -22.26
C ASP A 84 -29.62 14.10 -22.43
N VAL A 85 -29.23 12.84 -22.40
CA VAL A 85 -27.83 12.43 -22.50
C VAL A 85 -27.24 12.71 -23.87
N TYR A 86 -28.06 12.62 -24.93
CA TYR A 86 -27.59 12.86 -26.28
C TYR A 86 -27.18 14.33 -26.49
N THR A 87 -28.01 15.25 -26.04
CA THR A 87 -27.67 16.69 -26.12
C THR A 87 -26.46 17.02 -25.24
N MET A 88 -26.38 16.44 -24.02
CA MET A 88 -25.20 16.59 -23.17
C MET A 88 -23.95 16.07 -23.87
N TYR A 89 -24.01 14.89 -24.48
CA TYR A 89 -22.90 14.35 -25.26
C TYR A 89 -22.42 15.32 -26.32
N ARG A 90 -23.33 15.81 -27.16
CA ARG A 90 -22.97 16.70 -28.27
C ARG A 90 -22.39 18.04 -27.81
N GLN A 91 -22.93 18.61 -26.74
CA GLN A 91 -22.55 19.95 -26.30
C GLN A 91 -21.34 19.97 -25.38
N CYS A 92 -21.14 18.89 -24.61
CA CYS A 92 -20.14 18.86 -23.55
C CYS A 92 -19.04 17.80 -23.77
N VAL A 93 -19.44 16.55 -24.06
CA VAL A 93 -18.51 15.44 -24.17
C VAL A 93 -17.79 15.43 -25.52
N ALA A 94 -18.50 15.58 -26.60
CA ALA A 94 -17.92 15.53 -27.94
C ALA A 94 -16.82 16.61 -28.18
N PRO A 95 -16.99 17.87 -27.78
CA PRO A 95 -15.89 18.85 -27.85
C PRO A 95 -14.69 18.48 -27.03
N PHE A 96 -14.89 17.84 -25.85
CA PHE A 96 -13.80 17.40 -24.97
C PHE A 96 -13.01 16.25 -25.59
N ILE A 97 -13.69 15.20 -26.09
CA ILE A 97 -13.02 14.07 -26.73
C ILE A 97 -12.32 14.48 -28.03
N TYR A 98 -12.91 15.40 -28.80
CA TYR A 98 -12.26 15.97 -29.97
C TYR A 98 -10.95 16.67 -29.63
N MET A 99 -10.91 17.48 -28.55
CA MET A 99 -9.68 18.07 -28.05
C MET A 99 -8.66 17.00 -27.62
N LEU A 100 -9.10 15.90 -26.98
CA LEU A 100 -8.19 14.79 -26.60
C LEU A 100 -7.59 14.12 -27.84
N ASP A 101 -8.39 13.95 -28.92
CA ASP A 101 -7.92 13.42 -30.20
C ASP A 101 -6.87 14.34 -30.84
N GLU A 102 -7.12 15.67 -30.85
CA GLU A 102 -6.17 16.65 -31.40
C GLU A 102 -4.81 16.64 -30.68
N ILE A 103 -4.81 16.49 -29.36
CA ILE A 103 -3.56 16.41 -28.59
C ILE A 103 -3.01 14.99 -28.49
N GLY A 104 -3.74 14.01 -29.04
CA GLY A 104 -3.31 12.60 -29.10
C GLY A 104 -3.27 11.90 -27.73
N ILE A 105 -4.22 12.20 -26.83
CA ILE A 105 -4.40 11.49 -25.55
C ILE A 105 -5.46 10.42 -25.73
N ASN A 106 -5.11 9.16 -25.43
CA ASN A 106 -6.04 8.04 -25.51
C ASN A 106 -7.04 8.08 -24.35
N TYR A 107 -8.30 7.81 -24.66
CA TYR A 107 -9.41 7.79 -23.71
C TYR A 107 -10.39 6.65 -24.00
N LEU A 108 -11.23 6.33 -23.01
CA LEU A 108 -12.41 5.49 -23.16
C LEU A 108 -13.64 6.33 -22.79
N THR A 109 -14.67 6.27 -23.63
CA THR A 109 -15.97 6.86 -23.33
C THR A 109 -16.94 5.79 -22.87
N GLU A 110 -17.60 6.01 -21.74
CA GLU A 110 -18.55 5.08 -21.14
C GLU A 110 -19.88 5.79 -20.86
N PHE A 111 -20.98 5.24 -21.34
CA PHE A 111 -22.32 5.62 -20.85
C PHE A 111 -22.55 4.99 -19.49
N SER A 112 -22.92 5.78 -18.48
CA SER A 112 -23.06 5.31 -17.10
C SER A 112 -24.28 4.39 -16.85
N GLY A 113 -25.08 4.12 -17.88
CA GLY A 113 -26.28 3.29 -17.81
C GLY A 113 -27.55 4.06 -17.43
N ARG A 114 -27.50 5.39 -17.24
CA ARG A 114 -28.70 6.18 -16.94
C ARG A 114 -28.66 7.62 -17.46
N ARG A 115 -27.83 8.48 -16.90
CA ARG A 115 -27.89 9.93 -17.14
C ARG A 115 -26.53 10.58 -17.36
N GLY A 116 -25.45 9.82 -17.34
CA GLY A 116 -24.09 10.33 -17.38
C GLY A 116 -23.21 9.64 -18.43
N ILE A 117 -22.11 10.29 -18.73
CA ILE A 117 -21.04 9.77 -19.57
C ILE A 117 -19.72 10.00 -18.82
N HIS A 118 -18.94 8.93 -18.68
CA HIS A 118 -17.59 8.98 -18.14
C HIS A 118 -16.58 9.03 -19.29
N VAL A 119 -15.57 9.88 -19.17
CA VAL A 119 -14.40 9.87 -20.04
C VAL A 119 -13.19 9.48 -19.19
N TRP A 120 -12.64 8.31 -19.47
CA TRP A 120 -11.53 7.71 -18.72
C TRP A 120 -10.22 7.92 -19.47
N ILE A 121 -9.21 8.43 -18.79
CA ILE A 121 -7.83 8.50 -19.28
C ILE A 121 -6.98 7.64 -18.34
N ILE A 122 -6.50 6.50 -18.85
CA ILE A 122 -5.80 5.49 -18.05
C ILE A 122 -4.30 5.56 -18.35
N PHE A 123 -3.48 5.48 -17.31
CA PHE A 123 -2.02 5.53 -17.40
C PHE A 123 -1.40 4.13 -17.42
N LYS A 124 -0.28 3.96 -18.11
CA LYS A 124 0.51 2.71 -18.10
C LYS A 124 1.03 2.38 -16.70
N THR A 125 1.37 3.41 -15.91
CA THR A 125 1.95 3.28 -14.57
C THR A 125 1.16 4.08 -13.56
N LEU A 126 1.31 3.75 -12.27
CA LEU A 126 0.75 4.55 -11.19
C LEU A 126 1.45 5.91 -11.11
N VAL A 127 0.67 6.97 -10.99
CA VAL A 127 1.14 8.34 -10.83
C VAL A 127 0.68 8.92 -9.49
N THR A 128 1.27 10.05 -9.07
CA THR A 128 0.76 10.76 -7.90
C THR A 128 -0.60 11.38 -8.19
N LYS A 129 -1.44 11.45 -7.18
CA LYS A 129 -2.74 12.12 -7.28
C LYS A 129 -2.59 13.61 -7.64
N ASP A 130 -1.52 14.25 -7.15
CA ASP A 130 -1.18 15.63 -7.49
C ASP A 130 -0.93 15.81 -9.00
N LEU A 131 -0.12 14.93 -9.59
CA LEU A 131 0.10 14.96 -11.02
C LEU A 131 -1.21 14.74 -11.80
N GLY A 132 -2.02 13.76 -11.38
CA GLY A 132 -3.33 13.53 -11.99
C GLY A 132 -4.23 14.77 -11.90
N PHE A 133 -4.21 15.48 -10.78
CA PHE A 133 -4.98 16.72 -10.61
C PHE A 133 -4.45 17.85 -11.51
N ARG A 134 -3.12 18.01 -11.65
CA ARG A 134 -2.53 18.98 -12.57
C ARG A 134 -2.93 18.70 -14.03
N ILE A 135 -2.97 17.42 -14.42
CA ILE A 135 -3.45 17.01 -15.75
C ILE A 135 -4.92 17.40 -15.93
N VAL A 136 -5.78 17.10 -14.96
CA VAL A 136 -7.20 17.48 -15.00
C VAL A 136 -7.35 18.99 -15.17
N CYS A 137 -6.64 19.79 -14.39
CA CYS A 137 -6.69 21.25 -14.47
C CYS A 137 -6.22 21.79 -15.83
N GLU A 138 -5.17 21.19 -16.40
CA GLU A 138 -4.66 21.61 -17.70
C GLU A 138 -5.62 21.25 -18.85
N LEU A 139 -6.23 20.06 -18.80
CA LEU A 139 -7.26 19.66 -19.77
C LEU A 139 -8.50 20.57 -19.70
N GLU A 140 -8.92 20.96 -18.48
CA GLU A 140 -10.01 21.92 -18.30
C GLU A 140 -9.69 23.29 -18.89
N LYS A 141 -8.47 23.79 -18.73
CA LYS A 141 -8.06 25.09 -19.31
C LYS A 141 -8.10 25.05 -20.84
N ARG A 142 -7.74 23.92 -21.45
CA ARG A 142 -7.71 23.78 -22.91
C ARG A 142 -9.09 23.60 -23.54
N CYS A 143 -10.03 23.05 -22.80
CA CYS A 143 -11.38 22.81 -23.26
C CYS A 143 -12.37 23.82 -22.67
N GLY A 144 -12.70 24.87 -23.44
CA GLY A 144 -13.66 25.90 -23.01
C GLY A 144 -15.05 25.33 -22.64
N ALA A 145 -15.49 24.27 -23.32
CA ALA A 145 -16.76 23.61 -23.04
C ALA A 145 -16.83 23.05 -21.59
N LEU A 146 -15.73 22.62 -21.00
CA LEU A 146 -15.69 22.16 -19.61
C LEU A 146 -15.91 23.29 -18.60
N TYR A 147 -15.51 24.50 -18.94
CA TYR A 147 -15.76 25.69 -18.11
C TYR A 147 -17.22 26.06 -18.07
N GLU A 148 -17.89 26.00 -19.24
CA GLU A 148 -19.31 26.35 -19.38
C GLU A 148 -20.23 25.39 -18.61
N ILE A 149 -19.84 24.13 -18.44
CA ILE A 149 -20.63 23.13 -17.70
C ILE A 149 -20.76 23.49 -16.21
N ARG A 150 -19.75 24.09 -15.60
CA ARG A 150 -19.78 24.42 -14.17
C ARG A 150 -20.90 25.39 -13.79
N GLU A 151 -21.23 26.28 -14.69
CA GLU A 151 -22.28 27.29 -14.50
C GLU A 151 -23.61 26.87 -15.14
N ASN A 152 -23.63 25.70 -15.79
CA ASN A 152 -24.80 25.23 -16.52
C ASN A 152 -25.86 24.65 -15.58
N GLU A 153 -27.13 25.04 -15.74
CA GLU A 153 -28.22 24.52 -14.92
C GLU A 153 -28.65 23.09 -15.29
N LYS A 154 -28.36 22.65 -16.52
CA LYS A 154 -28.80 21.35 -17.06
C LYS A 154 -27.78 20.24 -16.86
N TRP A 155 -26.48 20.58 -16.88
CA TRP A 155 -25.38 19.64 -16.86
C TRP A 155 -24.51 19.78 -15.62
N GLY A 156 -23.89 18.70 -15.18
CA GLY A 156 -22.89 18.67 -14.12
C GLY A 156 -21.63 17.99 -14.61
N LEU A 157 -20.49 18.36 -14.01
CA LEU A 157 -19.20 17.74 -14.25
C LEU A 157 -18.53 17.46 -12.91
N ASP A 158 -18.38 16.18 -12.62
CA ASP A 158 -17.48 15.71 -11.58
C ASP A 158 -16.17 15.25 -12.20
N ARG A 159 -15.05 15.51 -11.51
CA ARG A 159 -13.72 15.16 -11.95
C ARG A 159 -12.96 14.37 -10.91
N PHE A 160 -12.17 13.43 -11.37
CA PHE A 160 -11.39 12.56 -10.54
C PHE A 160 -9.93 12.56 -11.03
N PRO A 161 -8.97 13.07 -10.23
CA PRO A 161 -9.15 13.63 -8.88
C PRO A 161 -9.77 15.04 -8.89
N ALA A 162 -10.59 15.33 -7.87
CA ALA A 162 -11.22 16.64 -7.70
C ALA A 162 -10.30 17.66 -7.03
N THR A 163 -9.27 17.22 -6.33
CA THR A 163 -8.32 18.04 -5.57
C THR A 163 -6.94 17.37 -5.55
N ASP A 164 -5.91 18.20 -5.43
CA ASP A 164 -4.51 17.79 -5.21
C ASP A 164 -4.27 17.21 -3.80
N SER A 165 -5.19 17.50 -2.85
CA SER A 165 -4.98 17.18 -1.44
C SER A 165 -4.73 15.68 -1.25
N SER A 166 -3.53 15.37 -0.80
CA SER A 166 -3.11 14.07 -0.28
C SER A 166 -3.68 13.78 1.11
N ARG A 167 -4.85 14.37 1.47
CA ARG A 167 -5.49 14.00 2.73
C ARG A 167 -5.57 12.48 2.77
N ASN A 168 -5.08 11.92 3.85
CA ASN A 168 -5.01 10.48 4.12
C ASN A 168 -6.41 9.85 4.22
N ASN A 169 -7.21 10.01 3.19
CA ASN A 169 -8.40 9.21 3.00
C ASN A 169 -7.93 7.81 2.67
N ILE A 170 -8.32 6.85 3.48
CA ILE A 170 -7.93 5.45 3.34
C ILE A 170 -8.28 4.92 1.94
N VAL A 171 -9.36 5.41 1.34
CA VAL A 171 -9.91 4.93 0.06
C VAL A 171 -10.11 6.00 -1.02
N GLY A 172 -10.15 7.29 -0.68
CA GLY A 172 -10.40 8.37 -1.65
C GLY A 172 -11.86 8.42 -2.14
N LYS A 173 -12.07 9.09 -3.29
CA LYS A 173 -13.37 9.10 -4.00
C LYS A 173 -13.50 7.90 -4.92
N GLN A 174 -14.72 7.49 -5.19
CA GLN A 174 -15.05 6.40 -6.10
C GLN A 174 -15.84 6.89 -7.32
N VAL A 175 -15.68 6.16 -8.42
CA VAL A 175 -16.52 6.25 -9.61
C VAL A 175 -17.25 4.93 -9.77
N LYS A 176 -18.44 4.92 -10.35
CA LYS A 176 -19.15 3.67 -10.68
C LYS A 176 -18.24 2.81 -11.55
N PHE A 177 -18.12 1.53 -11.20
CA PHE A 177 -17.29 0.58 -11.93
C PHE A 177 -17.87 0.34 -13.33
N PRO A 178 -17.04 0.34 -14.38
CA PRO A 178 -17.53 0.12 -15.73
C PRO A 178 -18.30 -1.19 -15.89
N LEU A 179 -19.16 -1.27 -16.88
CA LEU A 179 -20.04 -2.38 -17.21
C LEU A 179 -20.94 -2.86 -16.05
N SER A 180 -20.90 -2.20 -14.87
CA SER A 180 -21.81 -2.51 -13.78
C SER A 180 -23.24 -2.00 -14.07
N CYS A 181 -24.25 -2.67 -13.51
CA CYS A 181 -25.63 -2.28 -13.73
C CYS A 181 -26.05 -1.14 -12.79
N HIS A 182 -26.80 -0.19 -13.29
CA HIS A 182 -27.51 0.74 -12.43
C HIS A 182 -28.70 0.01 -11.76
N ARG A 183 -29.11 0.44 -10.58
CA ARG A 183 -30.27 -0.17 -9.88
C ARG A 183 -31.57 -0.16 -10.68
N SER A 184 -31.66 0.66 -11.73
CA SER A 184 -32.78 0.65 -12.70
C SER A 184 -32.71 -0.51 -13.70
N GLY A 185 -31.67 -1.36 -13.63
CA GLY A 185 -31.45 -2.49 -14.52
C GLY A 185 -30.58 -2.21 -15.75
N ALA A 186 -30.25 -0.96 -16.04
CA ALA A 186 -29.43 -0.62 -17.20
C ALA A 186 -27.93 -0.80 -16.89
N ARG A 187 -27.21 -1.57 -17.73
CA ARG A 187 -25.77 -1.76 -17.70
C ARG A 187 -25.07 -0.55 -18.31
N SER A 188 -23.99 -0.10 -17.71
CA SER A 188 -23.10 0.87 -18.35
C SER A 188 -22.28 0.19 -19.46
N TYR A 189 -21.78 0.95 -20.43
CA TYR A 189 -21.04 0.38 -21.56
C TYR A 189 -20.11 1.41 -22.21
N PHE A 190 -19.02 0.90 -22.76
CA PHE A 190 -18.12 1.69 -23.60
C PHE A 190 -18.68 1.85 -25.01
N PHE A 191 -18.41 3.01 -25.62
CA PHE A 191 -18.76 3.28 -26.99
C PHE A 191 -17.65 4.07 -27.71
N ILE A 192 -17.58 3.92 -29.03
CA ILE A 192 -16.63 4.62 -29.89
C ILE A 192 -17.42 5.52 -30.84
N GLY A 193 -16.94 6.74 -31.06
CA GLY A 193 -17.58 7.72 -31.93
C GLY A 193 -18.82 8.35 -31.31
N GLU A 194 -19.88 8.54 -32.10
CA GLU A 194 -21.09 9.22 -31.65
C GLU A 194 -21.88 8.38 -30.64
N PHE A 195 -22.34 9.01 -29.56
CA PHE A 195 -23.17 8.34 -28.56
C PHE A 195 -24.51 7.92 -29.16
N ARG A 196 -24.85 6.65 -28.99
CA ARG A 196 -26.17 6.09 -29.29
C ARG A 196 -26.55 5.12 -28.16
N GLU A 197 -27.75 5.28 -27.65
CA GLU A 197 -28.27 4.42 -26.62
C GLU A 197 -28.46 2.99 -27.14
N LYS A 198 -28.02 2.00 -26.34
CA LYS A 198 -28.14 0.57 -26.66
C LYS A 198 -29.17 -0.07 -25.75
N ASN A 199 -30.07 -0.85 -26.33
CA ASN A 199 -31.16 -1.52 -25.61
C ASN A 199 -30.79 -2.95 -25.17
N ASP A 200 -29.90 -3.63 -25.88
CA ASP A 200 -29.44 -4.98 -25.58
C ASP A 200 -27.99 -4.94 -25.10
N THR A 201 -27.82 -5.00 -23.77
CA THR A 201 -26.53 -4.88 -23.12
C THR A 201 -26.02 -6.20 -22.48
N ASP A 202 -26.69 -7.32 -22.76
CA ASP A 202 -26.34 -8.63 -22.22
C ASP A 202 -26.10 -9.71 -23.30
N SER A 203 -26.27 -9.36 -24.57
CA SER A 203 -26.03 -10.29 -25.67
C SER A 203 -24.56 -10.62 -25.84
N GLU A 204 -24.27 -11.81 -26.37
CA GLU A 204 -22.89 -12.22 -26.71
C GLU A 204 -22.23 -11.22 -27.65
N GLN A 205 -22.98 -10.68 -28.61
CA GLN A 205 -22.47 -9.67 -29.56
C GLN A 205 -22.05 -8.40 -28.83
N PHE A 206 -22.88 -7.90 -27.90
CA PHE A 206 -22.57 -6.73 -27.11
C PHE A 206 -21.32 -6.95 -26.23
N LEU A 207 -21.25 -8.08 -25.52
CA LEU A 207 -20.10 -8.39 -24.66
C LEU A 207 -18.81 -8.52 -25.44
N ASN A 208 -18.85 -9.12 -26.65
CA ASN A 208 -17.70 -9.16 -27.55
C ASN A 208 -17.25 -7.74 -27.95
N GLU A 209 -18.18 -6.86 -28.30
CA GLU A 209 -17.86 -5.46 -28.62
C GLU A 209 -17.19 -4.76 -27.45
N GLN A 210 -17.69 -4.95 -26.21
CA GLN A 210 -17.08 -4.34 -25.02
C GLN A 210 -15.65 -4.88 -24.79
N LEU A 211 -15.47 -6.16 -24.94
CA LEU A 211 -14.16 -6.82 -24.81
C LEU A 211 -13.16 -6.28 -25.85
N ASP A 212 -13.61 -6.11 -27.10
CA ASP A 212 -12.78 -5.61 -28.19
C ASP A 212 -12.41 -4.13 -27.96
N ILE A 213 -13.34 -3.29 -27.52
CA ILE A 213 -13.05 -1.88 -27.19
C ILE A 213 -11.95 -1.81 -26.12
N MET A 214 -12.04 -2.62 -25.04
CA MET A 214 -11.05 -2.61 -23.99
C MET A 214 -9.70 -3.20 -24.42
N LYS A 215 -9.68 -4.23 -25.28
CA LYS A 215 -8.45 -4.80 -25.83
C LYS A 215 -7.72 -3.86 -26.79
N CYS A 216 -8.46 -3.09 -27.55
CA CYS A 216 -7.89 -2.12 -28.49
C CYS A 216 -7.39 -0.85 -27.79
N TYR A 217 -7.78 -0.61 -26.54
CA TYR A 217 -7.36 0.56 -25.79
C TYR A 217 -5.89 0.49 -25.38
N SER A 218 -5.13 1.53 -25.70
CA SER A 218 -3.76 1.73 -25.26
C SER A 218 -3.69 2.73 -24.12
N SER A 219 -3.24 2.29 -22.96
CA SER A 219 -2.99 3.18 -21.82
C SER A 219 -1.90 4.21 -22.15
N ASN A 220 -2.05 5.41 -21.60
CA ASN A 220 -1.18 6.54 -21.87
C ASN A 220 0.17 6.46 -21.16
N ASP A 221 1.22 6.86 -21.83
CA ASP A 221 2.52 7.13 -21.21
C ASP A 221 2.54 8.51 -20.57
N MET A 222 3.08 8.61 -19.36
CA MET A 222 3.08 9.87 -18.62
C MET A 222 4.07 10.90 -19.16
N GLY A 223 5.19 10.45 -19.70
CA GLY A 223 6.15 11.35 -20.35
C GLY A 223 5.52 12.03 -21.57
N GLU A 224 4.81 11.24 -22.40
CA GLU A 224 4.10 11.73 -23.58
C GLU A 224 2.97 12.71 -23.20
N ILE A 225 2.16 12.40 -22.17
CA ILE A 225 1.10 13.33 -21.71
C ILE A 225 1.72 14.64 -21.21
N ALA A 226 2.78 14.57 -20.43
CA ALA A 226 3.43 15.77 -19.90
C ALA A 226 3.97 16.67 -20.99
N GLU A 227 4.61 16.09 -22.00
CA GLU A 227 5.11 16.83 -23.16
C GLU A 227 3.96 17.50 -23.92
N LYS A 228 2.90 16.77 -24.22
CA LYS A 228 1.70 17.27 -24.91
C LYS A 228 0.99 18.38 -24.14
N LEU A 229 1.01 18.33 -22.82
CA LEU A 229 0.36 19.31 -21.96
C LEU A 229 1.30 20.41 -21.45
N ASN A 230 2.59 20.38 -21.81
CA ASN A 230 3.62 21.28 -21.28
C ASN A 230 3.68 21.28 -19.73
N LEU A 231 3.53 20.10 -19.13
CA LEU A 231 3.61 19.94 -17.68
C LEU A 231 5.03 19.60 -17.28
N ASP A 232 5.54 20.34 -16.32
CA ASP A 232 6.81 19.98 -15.67
C ASP A 232 6.54 18.78 -14.73
N ILE A 233 7.13 17.65 -15.08
CA ILE A 233 7.05 16.42 -14.27
C ILE A 233 8.33 16.30 -13.45
N SER A 234 8.20 16.41 -12.15
CA SER A 234 9.30 16.06 -11.26
C SER A 234 9.54 14.54 -11.29
N ARG A 235 10.77 14.11 -11.04
CA ARG A 235 11.07 12.68 -10.87
C ARG A 235 10.20 12.01 -9.77
N SER A 236 9.72 12.78 -8.80
CA SER A 236 8.83 12.31 -7.74
C SER A 236 7.40 11.97 -8.20
N ASP A 237 6.97 12.53 -9.33
CA ASP A 237 5.62 12.30 -9.86
C ASP A 237 5.47 10.94 -10.55
N VAL A 238 6.50 10.51 -11.25
CA VAL A 238 6.49 9.28 -12.07
C VAL A 238 7.34 8.18 -11.46
N ILE A 239 8.48 8.53 -10.87
CA ILE A 239 9.35 7.57 -10.18
C ILE A 239 8.85 7.42 -8.75
N ALA A 240 8.81 6.18 -8.28
CA ALA A 240 8.62 5.84 -6.88
C ALA A 240 9.30 6.86 -5.98
N LEU A 241 8.52 7.56 -5.15
CA LEU A 241 9.06 8.46 -4.14
C LEU A 241 10.13 7.69 -3.36
N LYS A 242 11.39 8.11 -3.49
CA LYS A 242 12.42 7.66 -2.58
C LYS A 242 12.09 8.26 -1.23
N TYR A 243 11.81 7.44 -0.25
CA TYR A 243 11.64 7.90 1.13
C TYR A 243 12.84 7.49 1.96
N ARG A 244 13.14 8.29 2.96
CA ARG A 244 14.19 7.99 3.92
C ARG A 244 13.61 7.11 5.01
N ARG A 245 14.18 5.92 5.18
CA ARG A 245 13.90 5.09 6.32
C ARG A 245 14.93 5.32 7.40
N TYR A 246 14.45 5.51 8.61
CA TYR A 246 15.28 5.83 9.77
C TYR A 246 15.32 4.62 10.71
N HIS A 247 16.52 4.20 11.09
CA HIS A 247 16.74 3.11 12.03
C HIS A 247 17.73 3.54 13.07
N LEU A 248 17.53 3.12 14.30
CA LEU A 248 18.48 3.31 15.37
C LEU A 248 19.25 2.01 15.66
N LEU A 249 20.57 2.12 15.69
CA LEU A 249 21.50 1.06 16.01
C LEU A 249 21.82 1.11 17.50
N GLY A 250 21.40 0.08 18.24
CA GLY A 250 21.65 -0.02 19.68
C GLY A 250 20.63 0.74 20.54
N LYS A 251 20.85 0.66 21.86
CA LYS A 251 20.05 1.35 22.87
C LYS A 251 20.51 2.80 22.96
N ILE A 252 19.57 3.73 22.88
CA ILE A 252 19.83 5.16 23.03
C ILE A 252 19.28 5.61 24.38
N GLU A 253 20.11 6.25 25.17
CA GLU A 253 19.72 6.82 26.46
C GLU A 253 19.72 8.34 26.32
N ILE A 254 18.52 8.91 26.20
CA ILE A 254 18.27 10.36 26.14
C ILE A 254 17.24 10.70 27.21
N THR A 255 17.54 11.70 28.02
CA THR A 255 16.62 12.17 29.05
C THR A 255 15.56 13.11 28.48
N ILE A 256 14.42 13.22 29.16
CA ILE A 256 13.33 14.16 28.78
C ILE A 256 13.86 15.59 28.71
N ASP A 257 14.70 16.00 29.66
CA ASP A 257 15.25 17.36 29.72
C ASP A 257 16.21 17.62 28.54
N GLN A 258 16.99 16.64 28.10
CA GLN A 258 17.81 16.73 26.89
C GLN A 258 16.92 16.87 25.63
N VAL A 259 15.85 16.09 25.52
CA VAL A 259 14.91 16.20 24.38
C VAL A 259 14.33 17.62 24.29
N ILE A 260 13.76 18.09 25.37
CA ILE A 260 13.11 19.40 25.39
C ILE A 260 14.15 20.52 25.20
N GLY A 261 15.30 20.45 25.91
CA GLY A 261 16.34 21.47 25.81
C GLY A 261 16.93 21.60 24.41
N ILE A 262 17.35 20.47 23.82
CA ILE A 262 18.00 20.47 22.50
C ILE A 262 17.02 20.85 21.38
N LEU A 263 15.83 20.29 21.37
CA LEU A 263 14.85 20.63 20.33
C LEU A 263 14.38 22.10 20.45
N SER A 264 14.29 22.63 21.67
CA SER A 264 13.97 24.06 21.89
C SER A 264 15.03 25.04 21.38
N GLU A 265 16.23 24.58 21.04
CA GLU A 265 17.22 25.42 20.35
C GLU A 265 16.73 25.87 18.95
N THR A 266 15.78 25.18 18.38
CA THR A 266 15.21 25.54 17.07
C THR A 266 13.88 26.29 17.23
N VAL A 267 13.67 27.32 16.42
CA VAL A 267 12.46 28.18 16.53
C VAL A 267 11.18 27.38 16.38
N VAL A 268 11.13 26.41 15.48
CA VAL A 268 9.92 25.61 15.22
C VAL A 268 9.55 24.74 16.42
N PHE A 269 10.50 24.04 17.05
CA PHE A 269 10.22 23.21 18.21
C PHE A 269 9.97 24.02 19.47
N GLU A 270 10.65 25.17 19.65
CA GLU A 270 10.35 26.06 20.78
C GLU A 270 8.92 26.60 20.69
N GLN A 271 8.43 26.95 19.50
CA GLN A 271 7.03 27.34 19.33
C GLN A 271 6.06 26.19 19.64
N ILE A 272 6.38 24.96 19.22
CA ILE A 272 5.60 23.76 19.54
C ILE A 272 5.52 23.60 21.07
N PHE A 273 6.67 23.54 21.75
CA PHE A 273 6.72 23.35 23.21
C PHE A 273 6.04 24.50 23.97
N ARG A 274 6.17 25.76 23.51
CA ARG A 274 5.49 26.91 24.12
C ARG A 274 3.96 26.75 24.07
N ARG A 275 3.40 26.39 22.90
CA ARG A 275 1.95 26.11 22.77
C ARG A 275 1.53 24.95 23.65
N MET A 276 2.31 23.90 23.70
CA MET A 276 2.02 22.73 24.53
C MET A 276 2.02 23.05 26.02
N ARG A 277 3.00 23.83 26.51
CA ARG A 277 3.05 24.31 27.91
C ARG A 277 1.84 25.19 28.28
N GLN A 278 1.33 25.95 27.32
CA GLN A 278 0.17 26.85 27.53
C GLN A 278 -1.18 26.13 27.36
N GLY A 279 -1.20 24.84 27.01
CA GLY A 279 -2.42 24.09 26.78
C GLY A 279 -3.15 24.41 25.45
N PHE A 280 -2.54 25.18 24.56
CA PHE A 280 -3.09 25.56 23.25
C PHE A 280 -2.50 24.75 22.10
N SER A 281 -2.00 23.53 22.37
CA SER A 281 -1.37 22.66 21.37
C SER A 281 -2.32 22.27 20.25
N LEU A 282 -1.81 22.32 19.02
CA LEU A 282 -2.49 21.80 17.85
C LEU A 282 -2.30 20.27 17.77
N HIS A 283 -3.22 19.56 17.14
CA HIS A 283 -3.04 18.12 16.86
C HIS A 283 -1.72 17.85 16.10
N GLN A 284 -1.33 18.75 15.24
CA GLN A 284 -0.09 18.72 14.48
C GLN A 284 1.16 18.77 15.38
N ASP A 285 1.15 19.52 16.47
CA ASP A 285 2.28 19.61 17.41
C ASP A 285 2.60 18.24 18.03
N TRP A 286 1.56 17.54 18.50
CA TRP A 286 1.70 16.19 19.03
C TRP A 286 2.20 15.19 17.97
N THR A 287 1.72 15.31 16.73
CA THR A 287 2.13 14.43 15.63
C THR A 287 3.59 14.63 15.24
N VAL A 288 4.06 15.88 15.20
CA VAL A 288 5.46 16.21 14.88
C VAL A 288 6.40 15.65 15.96
N LEU A 289 6.09 15.87 17.23
CA LEU A 289 6.91 15.33 18.33
C LEU A 289 6.88 13.81 18.38
N LEU A 290 5.70 13.21 18.19
CA LEU A 290 5.58 11.76 18.08
C LEU A 290 6.48 11.21 16.96
N GLY A 291 6.40 11.79 15.74
CA GLY A 291 7.24 11.43 14.63
C GLY A 291 8.74 11.64 14.90
N THR A 292 9.12 12.65 15.64
CA THR A 292 10.52 12.93 15.98
C THR A 292 11.09 11.92 16.97
N LEU A 293 10.32 11.51 17.97
CA LEU A 293 10.81 10.73 19.12
C LEU A 293 10.49 9.23 19.03
N TYR A 294 9.64 8.82 18.10
CA TYR A 294 9.10 7.44 18.02
C TYR A 294 10.18 6.35 17.97
N LEU A 295 11.30 6.60 17.29
CA LEU A 295 12.40 5.65 17.18
C LEU A 295 13.35 5.65 18.37
N CYS A 296 13.28 6.64 19.26
CA CYS A 296 14.26 6.77 20.33
C CYS A 296 14.22 5.60 21.34
N ASP A 297 13.09 4.91 21.43
CA ASP A 297 13.00 3.66 22.18
C ASP A 297 12.00 2.67 21.56
N SER A 298 12.16 1.38 21.89
CA SER A 298 11.37 0.29 21.29
C SER A 298 9.88 0.30 21.66
N ASN A 299 9.48 1.01 22.72
CA ASN A 299 8.12 1.02 23.26
C ASN A 299 7.48 2.40 23.18
N ALA A 300 8.14 3.37 22.52
CA ALA A 300 7.76 4.78 22.50
C ALA A 300 7.50 5.37 23.90
N GLN A 301 8.21 4.86 24.93
CA GLN A 301 8.06 5.29 26.30
C GLN A 301 8.57 6.72 26.49
N LEU A 302 9.70 7.05 25.84
CA LEU A 302 10.24 8.42 25.84
C LEU A 302 9.21 9.44 25.35
N VAL A 303 8.47 9.09 24.27
CA VAL A 303 7.38 9.93 23.75
C VAL A 303 6.31 10.18 24.82
N LYS A 304 5.85 9.11 25.48
CA LYS A 304 4.83 9.18 26.52
C LYS A 304 5.31 10.03 27.68
N ASP A 305 6.56 9.85 28.09
CA ASP A 305 7.16 10.56 29.22
C ASP A 305 7.37 12.05 28.92
N VAL A 306 7.77 12.39 27.69
CA VAL A 306 7.82 13.78 27.22
C VAL A 306 6.41 14.38 27.19
N PHE A 307 5.43 13.66 26.67
CA PHE A 307 4.05 14.17 26.56
C PHE A 307 3.37 14.40 27.92
N ARG A 308 3.67 13.56 28.92
CA ARG A 308 3.17 13.72 30.30
C ARG A 308 3.62 15.01 30.98
N ARG A 309 4.65 15.69 30.45
CA ARG A 309 5.09 17.00 30.96
C ARG A 309 4.17 18.16 30.56
N PHE A 310 3.23 17.91 29.65
CA PHE A 310 2.38 18.98 29.10
C PHE A 310 0.92 18.80 29.51
N PRO A 311 0.18 19.90 29.76
CA PRO A 311 -1.26 19.86 29.96
C PRO A 311 -1.95 19.27 28.71
N ASN A 312 -3.14 18.71 28.92
CA ASN A 312 -3.93 18.04 27.87
C ASN A 312 -3.33 16.72 27.31
N TYR A 313 -2.39 16.10 28.02
CA TYR A 313 -1.94 14.76 27.70
C TYR A 313 -3.09 13.74 27.80
N ASP A 314 -3.27 12.98 26.75
CA ASP A 314 -4.25 11.87 26.70
C ASP A 314 -3.51 10.57 26.32
N GLU A 315 -3.41 9.68 27.30
CA GLU A 315 -2.68 8.42 27.12
C GLU A 315 -3.33 7.50 26.08
N LYS A 316 -4.68 7.40 26.08
CA LYS A 316 -5.40 6.55 25.11
C LYS A 316 -5.21 7.05 23.69
N LYS A 317 -5.32 8.36 23.49
CA LYS A 317 -5.10 9.00 22.20
C LYS A 317 -3.65 8.86 21.73
N THR A 318 -2.70 9.00 22.65
CA THR A 318 -1.26 8.83 22.36
C THR A 318 -0.95 7.39 21.95
N CYS A 319 -1.42 6.39 22.68
CA CYS A 319 -1.24 4.98 22.31
C CYS A 319 -1.85 4.66 20.95
N SER A 320 -3.09 5.12 20.68
CA SER A 320 -3.71 4.94 19.35
C SER A 320 -2.93 5.60 18.21
N ASN A 321 -2.31 6.76 18.46
CA ASN A 321 -1.48 7.41 17.45
C ASN A 321 -0.15 6.69 17.24
N ILE A 322 0.45 6.14 18.30
CA ILE A 322 1.65 5.30 18.22
C ILE A 322 1.37 4.05 17.37
N GLU A 323 0.26 3.37 17.59
CA GLU A 323 -0.16 2.21 16.81
C GLU A 323 -0.34 2.53 15.32
N LYS A 324 -0.93 3.70 15.02
CA LYS A 324 -1.16 4.16 13.64
C LYS A 324 0.13 4.55 12.91
N LEU A 325 1.17 4.96 13.63
CA LEU A 325 2.43 5.38 13.03
C LEU A 325 3.24 4.22 12.47
N GLY A 326 3.04 3.00 12.99
CA GLY A 326 3.91 1.84 12.84
C GLY A 326 4.29 1.43 11.42
N GLU A 327 3.45 1.65 10.41
CA GLU A 327 3.73 1.22 9.02
C GLU A 327 4.38 2.29 8.14
N ARG A 328 4.32 3.56 8.51
CA ARG A 328 4.79 4.69 7.71
C ARG A 328 5.40 5.77 8.59
N TYR A 329 6.47 5.39 9.26
CA TYR A 329 7.22 6.33 10.07
C TYR A 329 8.10 7.22 9.19
N PHE A 330 7.82 8.52 9.24
CA PHE A 330 8.65 9.57 8.64
C PHE A 330 8.79 10.73 9.63
N PRO A 331 9.96 10.93 10.23
CA PRO A 331 10.20 12.16 10.95
C PRO A 331 10.18 13.32 9.94
N ALA A 332 9.46 14.38 10.30
CA ALA A 332 9.36 15.56 9.45
C ALA A 332 10.72 16.27 9.32
N THR A 333 11.07 16.70 8.10
CA THR A 333 12.27 17.51 7.84
C THR A 333 12.05 18.95 8.28
N PHE A 334 13.11 19.67 8.61
CA PHE A 334 13.02 21.10 8.97
C PHE A 334 12.37 21.92 7.84
N GLY A 335 12.76 21.72 6.59
CA GLY A 335 12.14 22.44 5.47
C GLY A 335 10.62 22.22 5.39
N TYR A 336 10.13 21.01 5.70
CA TYR A 336 8.68 20.75 5.80
C TYR A 336 8.07 21.45 7.02
N LEU A 337 8.69 21.33 8.21
CA LEU A 337 8.17 21.92 9.44
C LEU A 337 8.04 23.43 9.34
N TYR A 338 9.09 24.11 8.91
CA TYR A 338 9.07 25.59 8.80
C TYR A 338 7.99 26.06 7.84
N ARG A 339 7.82 25.38 6.71
CA ARG A 339 6.75 25.68 5.73
C ARG A 339 5.34 25.51 6.31
N ILE A 340 5.07 24.40 7.01
CA ILE A 340 3.70 24.14 7.53
C ILE A 340 3.34 25.04 8.72
N TYR A 341 4.35 25.53 9.46
CA TYR A 341 4.13 26.48 10.56
C TYR A 341 4.21 27.95 10.10
N GLY A 342 4.56 28.20 8.83
CA GLY A 342 4.66 29.55 8.27
C GLY A 342 5.76 30.39 8.92
N ILE A 343 6.90 29.76 9.24
CA ILE A 343 8.04 30.39 9.90
C ILE A 343 9.22 30.42 8.92
N ASP A 344 9.98 31.50 8.91
CA ASP A 344 11.22 31.57 8.13
C ASP A 344 12.27 30.63 8.75
N MET A 345 12.91 29.84 7.89
CA MET A 345 13.86 28.84 8.32
C MET A 345 15.19 29.49 8.74
N GLU A 346 15.75 28.98 9.83
CA GLU A 346 17.08 29.41 10.32
C GLU A 346 18.17 28.96 9.36
N THR A 347 19.09 29.88 9.02
CA THR A 347 20.20 29.60 8.09
C THR A 347 21.20 28.55 8.59
N SER A 348 21.18 28.26 9.89
CA SER A 348 22.03 27.24 10.54
C SER A 348 21.49 25.81 10.40
N LEU A 349 20.28 25.62 9.89
CA LEU A 349 19.64 24.32 9.73
C LEU A 349 19.65 23.84 8.29
N ASP A 350 19.77 22.54 8.09
CA ASP A 350 19.60 21.89 6.79
C ASP A 350 18.11 21.56 6.54
N GLU A 351 17.57 22.01 5.41
CA GLU A 351 16.18 21.73 5.03
C GLU A 351 15.85 20.22 5.02
N SER A 352 16.82 19.38 4.70
CA SER A 352 16.69 17.94 4.62
C SER A 352 16.88 17.21 5.94
N GLU A 353 17.40 17.87 6.98
CA GLU A 353 17.57 17.33 8.32
C GLU A 353 16.23 17.22 9.04
N THR A 354 16.09 16.21 9.88
CA THR A 354 14.89 16.00 10.70
C THR A 354 15.16 16.36 12.15
N GLY A 355 14.11 16.64 12.94
CA GLY A 355 14.24 16.85 14.37
C GLY A 355 14.91 15.67 15.09
N LEU A 356 14.69 14.43 14.64
CA LEU A 356 15.37 13.24 15.16
C LEU A 356 16.89 13.31 14.89
N HIS A 357 17.28 13.60 13.67
CA HIS A 357 18.70 13.68 13.30
C HIS A 357 19.40 14.78 14.10
N TYR A 358 18.78 15.95 14.17
CA TYR A 358 19.27 17.08 14.96
C TYR A 358 19.49 16.70 16.44
N LEU A 359 18.47 16.08 17.07
CA LEU A 359 18.53 15.63 18.46
C LEU A 359 19.72 14.66 18.69
N LEU A 360 19.83 13.66 17.85
CA LEU A 360 20.89 12.65 17.97
C LEU A 360 22.29 13.24 17.75
N ARG A 361 22.44 14.13 16.77
CA ARG A 361 23.69 14.83 16.49
C ARG A 361 24.12 15.68 17.69
N LYS A 362 23.20 16.43 18.27
CA LYS A 362 23.49 17.23 19.46
C LYS A 362 23.81 16.39 20.72
N CYS A 363 23.31 15.16 20.79
CA CYS A 363 23.67 14.20 21.83
C CYS A 363 24.97 13.42 21.54
N GLY A 364 25.64 13.63 20.41
CA GLY A 364 26.80 12.84 20.00
C GLY A 364 26.45 11.40 19.62
N LEU A 365 25.20 11.13 19.28
CA LEU A 365 24.64 9.79 18.97
C LEU A 365 24.31 9.64 17.47
N GLU A 366 24.79 10.54 16.62
CA GLU A 366 24.51 10.56 15.18
C GLU A 366 24.91 9.26 14.47
N GLN A 367 26.01 8.63 14.90
CA GLN A 367 26.49 7.36 14.37
C GLN A 367 25.50 6.20 14.60
N ASN A 368 24.56 6.37 15.50
CA ASN A 368 23.54 5.36 15.80
C ASN A 368 22.33 5.49 14.84
N LEU A 369 22.23 6.58 14.09
CA LEU A 369 21.19 6.76 13.11
C LEU A 369 21.61 6.25 11.75
N LEU A 370 20.92 5.24 11.26
CA LEU A 370 21.05 4.74 9.90
C LEU A 370 19.88 5.30 9.06
N ILE A 371 20.23 6.02 7.99
CA ILE A 371 19.25 6.55 7.04
C ILE A 371 19.40 5.79 5.73
N GLN A 372 18.35 5.13 5.29
CA GLN A 372 18.31 4.44 4.01
C GLN A 372 17.33 5.13 3.07
N LEU A 373 17.71 5.21 1.78
CA LEU A 373 16.83 5.71 0.72
C LEU A 373 16.14 4.51 0.06
N GLU A 374 14.83 4.48 0.14
CA GLU A 374 14.01 3.41 -0.45
C GLU A 374 13.04 3.96 -1.49
N ASN A 375 12.74 3.16 -2.50
CA ASN A 375 11.73 3.50 -3.50
C ASN A 375 10.35 3.03 -3.01
N LEU A 376 9.34 3.88 -3.05
CA LEU A 376 7.97 3.55 -2.63
C LEU A 376 7.33 2.40 -3.43
N ASN A 377 7.78 2.16 -4.66
CA ASN A 377 7.27 1.08 -5.51
C ASN A 377 8.04 -0.24 -5.30
N GLU A 378 9.23 -0.18 -4.76
CA GLU A 378 9.87 -1.37 -4.24
C GLU A 378 9.18 -1.62 -2.90
N ASN A 379 8.46 -2.74 -2.78
CA ASN A 379 8.03 -3.24 -1.49
C ASN A 379 9.15 -2.96 -0.51
N VAL A 380 8.82 -2.36 0.62
CA VAL A 380 9.73 -2.06 1.72
C VAL A 380 10.89 -3.01 1.64
N THR A 381 12.06 -2.49 1.27
CA THR A 381 13.18 -3.39 1.07
C THR A 381 13.50 -3.96 2.42
N VAL A 382 12.99 -5.14 2.66
CA VAL A 382 13.30 -6.00 3.80
C VAL A 382 14.79 -6.36 3.79
N SER A 383 15.56 -5.62 2.99
CA SER A 383 17.01 -5.64 2.91
C SER A 383 17.68 -5.02 4.12
N ASP A 384 16.92 -4.36 4.98
CA ASP A 384 17.47 -3.76 6.17
C ASP A 384 17.71 -4.81 7.23
N ILE A 385 18.99 -5.01 7.51
CA ILE A 385 19.44 -5.92 8.54
C ILE A 385 18.95 -5.49 9.93
N CYS A 386 18.83 -4.19 10.18
CA CYS A 386 18.35 -3.66 11.46
C CYS A 386 16.86 -3.96 11.65
N PHE A 387 16.06 -3.86 10.58
CA PHE A 387 14.68 -4.29 10.61
C PHE A 387 14.56 -5.77 10.97
N THR A 388 15.37 -6.63 10.33
CA THR A 388 15.38 -8.06 10.61
C THR A 388 15.78 -8.36 12.06
N VAL A 389 16.81 -7.70 12.58
CA VAL A 389 17.25 -7.86 13.98
C VAL A 389 16.14 -7.45 14.95
N ASN A 390 15.44 -6.36 14.69
CA ASN A 390 14.33 -5.93 15.53
C ASN A 390 13.15 -6.93 15.49
N LYS A 391 12.85 -7.46 14.31
CA LYS A 391 11.84 -8.50 14.14
C LYS A 391 12.17 -9.76 14.92
N GLU A 392 13.41 -10.21 14.87
CA GLU A 392 13.87 -11.37 15.65
C GLU A 392 13.83 -11.11 17.15
N LYS A 393 14.18 -9.91 17.61
CA LYS A 393 14.07 -9.53 19.02
C LYS A 393 12.61 -9.57 19.49
N ASN A 394 11.69 -9.01 18.71
CA ASN A 394 10.28 -9.02 19.04
C ASN A 394 9.71 -10.43 19.05
N TYR A 395 10.08 -11.26 18.07
CA TYR A 395 9.69 -12.67 18.03
C TYR A 395 10.11 -13.43 19.29
N LEU A 396 11.38 -13.30 19.68
CA LEU A 396 11.92 -13.98 20.87
C LEU A 396 11.35 -13.46 22.20
N LYS A 397 10.89 -12.20 22.22
CA LYS A 397 10.26 -11.60 23.40
C LYS A 397 8.83 -12.09 23.61
N GLU A 398 8.09 -12.28 22.53
CA GLU A 398 6.64 -12.54 22.56
C GLU A 398 6.30 -14.02 22.34
N ASN A 399 7.26 -14.82 21.88
CA ASN A 399 7.03 -16.20 21.55
C ASN A 399 7.54 -17.13 22.66
N ASP A 400 6.61 -17.70 23.41
CA ASP A 400 6.88 -18.70 24.46
C ASP A 400 7.31 -20.07 23.90
N GLU A 401 7.27 -20.26 22.57
CA GLU A 401 7.57 -21.57 21.97
C GLU A 401 9.04 -21.95 22.09
N VAL A 402 9.95 -20.97 22.02
CA VAL A 402 11.40 -21.22 22.15
C VAL A 402 12.05 -20.17 23.06
N PRO A 403 12.06 -20.39 24.37
CA PRO A 403 12.61 -19.45 25.33
C PRO A 403 14.17 -19.50 25.31
N ASP A 404 14.79 -18.85 24.33
CA ASP A 404 16.25 -18.75 24.26
C ASP A 404 16.74 -17.32 24.54
N VAL A 405 16.83 -16.99 25.83
CA VAL A 405 17.32 -15.70 26.34
C VAL A 405 18.74 -15.40 25.83
N SER A 406 19.55 -16.45 25.59
CA SER A 406 20.94 -16.26 25.14
C SER A 406 21.00 -15.68 23.71
N ILE A 407 20.06 -16.06 22.85
CA ILE A 407 19.98 -15.53 21.50
C ILE A 407 19.45 -14.10 21.55
N TRP A 408 18.44 -13.81 22.36
CA TRP A 408 17.92 -12.46 22.53
C TRP A 408 19.03 -11.50 23.01
N ASN A 409 19.84 -11.89 24.02
CA ASN A 409 20.97 -11.10 24.48
C ASN A 409 21.98 -10.86 23.36
N ARG A 410 22.35 -11.89 22.60
CA ARG A 410 23.26 -11.75 21.44
C ARG A 410 22.74 -10.80 20.39
N LEU A 411 21.43 -10.81 20.08
CA LEU A 411 20.82 -9.87 19.16
C LEU A 411 20.83 -8.43 19.69
N CYS A 412 20.75 -8.27 21.03
CA CYS A 412 20.87 -6.95 21.66
C CYS A 412 22.30 -6.40 21.64
N ASP A 413 23.30 -7.28 21.69
CA ASP A 413 24.72 -6.93 21.75
C ASP A 413 25.37 -6.76 20.34
N LEU A 414 24.63 -6.94 19.24
CA LEU A 414 25.16 -6.77 17.89
C LEU A 414 25.72 -5.38 17.67
N LYS A 415 26.95 -5.32 17.20
CA LYS A 415 27.67 -4.09 16.88
C LYS A 415 27.57 -3.76 15.39
N LYS A 416 27.94 -2.55 15.03
CA LYS A 416 27.89 -2.06 13.65
C LYS A 416 28.65 -2.97 12.67
N TYR A 417 29.80 -3.51 13.05
CA TYR A 417 30.58 -4.40 12.19
C TYR A 417 29.89 -5.75 11.96
N ASP A 418 29.15 -6.27 12.95
CA ASP A 418 28.36 -7.51 12.80
C ASP A 418 27.26 -7.32 11.76
N LEU A 419 26.55 -6.21 11.87
CA LEU A 419 25.48 -5.85 10.95
C LEU A 419 26.02 -5.65 9.52
N GLN A 420 27.17 -5.01 9.38
CA GLN A 420 27.83 -4.84 8.08
C GLN A 420 28.31 -6.18 7.51
N PHE A 421 28.74 -7.11 8.34
CA PHE A 421 29.11 -8.46 7.90
C PHE A 421 27.88 -9.23 7.39
N TYR A 422 26.77 -9.22 8.14
CA TYR A 422 25.53 -9.88 7.72
C TYR A 422 24.98 -9.28 6.44
N ASP A 423 24.96 -7.97 6.31
CA ASP A 423 24.50 -7.28 5.10
C ASP A 423 25.34 -7.66 3.87
N ARG A 424 26.68 -7.70 4.01
CA ARG A 424 27.55 -8.16 2.91
C ARG A 424 27.27 -9.59 2.50
N LEU A 425 27.13 -10.51 3.47
CA LEU A 425 26.85 -11.91 3.20
C LEU A 425 25.49 -12.06 2.47
N ILE A 426 24.45 -11.39 2.95
CA ILE A 426 23.14 -11.41 2.34
C ILE A 426 23.19 -10.88 0.90
N ARG A 427 23.89 -9.77 0.65
CA ARG A 427 24.07 -9.23 -0.72
C ARG A 427 24.81 -10.21 -1.61
N SER A 428 25.82 -10.90 -1.12
CA SER A 428 26.55 -11.92 -1.88
C SER A 428 25.66 -13.12 -2.22
N VAL A 429 24.75 -13.53 -1.33
CA VAL A 429 23.72 -14.54 -1.63
C VAL A 429 22.78 -14.07 -2.72
N VAL A 430 22.24 -12.87 -2.58
CA VAL A 430 21.32 -12.28 -3.59
C VAL A 430 21.95 -12.21 -4.97
N LYS A 431 23.23 -11.85 -5.06
CA LYS A 431 23.99 -11.82 -6.32
C LYS A 431 24.34 -13.21 -6.86
N GLY A 432 24.23 -14.26 -6.05
CA GLY A 432 24.63 -15.63 -6.40
C GLY A 432 26.13 -15.89 -6.25
N GLU A 433 26.86 -15.01 -5.55
CA GLU A 433 28.29 -15.15 -5.24
C GLU A 433 28.53 -16.20 -4.14
N VAL A 434 27.54 -16.42 -3.27
CA VAL A 434 27.57 -17.39 -2.19
C VAL A 434 26.37 -18.31 -2.32
N SER A 435 26.60 -19.56 -2.71
CA SER A 435 25.58 -20.60 -2.82
C SER A 435 25.59 -21.61 -1.68
N LYS A 436 26.68 -21.68 -0.91
CA LYS A 436 26.87 -22.65 0.17
C LYS A 436 27.18 -21.95 1.48
N TYR A 437 26.43 -22.30 2.49
CA TYR A 437 26.59 -21.81 3.84
C TYR A 437 26.42 -22.97 4.82
N THR A 438 27.22 -23.01 5.87
CA THR A 438 27.09 -24.01 6.92
C THR A 438 26.44 -23.37 8.13
N PRO A 439 25.36 -23.95 8.69
CA PRO A 439 24.75 -23.48 9.92
C PRO A 439 25.81 -23.31 11.03
N THR A 440 25.70 -22.22 11.80
CA THR A 440 26.69 -21.89 12.84
C THR A 440 26.32 -22.45 14.19
N GLY A 441 25.16 -23.05 14.32
CA GLY A 441 24.70 -23.74 15.52
C GLY A 441 23.19 -23.64 15.71
N PHE A 442 22.67 -24.62 16.43
CA PHE A 442 21.23 -24.66 16.77
C PHE A 442 21.08 -25.36 18.14
N LYS A 443 19.89 -25.18 18.72
CA LYS A 443 19.43 -25.92 19.90
C LYS A 443 18.12 -26.60 19.57
N VAL A 444 17.91 -27.79 20.09
CA VAL A 444 16.69 -28.56 19.90
C VAL A 444 15.90 -28.57 21.20
N PHE A 445 14.60 -28.29 21.10
CA PHE A 445 13.66 -28.31 22.20
C PHE A 445 12.52 -29.26 21.89
N GLU A 446 12.05 -30.01 22.86
CA GLU A 446 10.85 -30.79 22.74
C GLU A 446 9.69 -30.06 23.43
N ARG A 447 8.61 -29.79 22.70
CA ARG A 447 7.37 -29.24 23.24
C ARG A 447 6.31 -30.32 23.27
N ILE A 448 5.77 -30.60 24.43
CA ILE A 448 4.67 -31.52 24.63
C ILE A 448 3.36 -30.70 24.53
N GLU A 449 2.60 -30.88 23.46
CA GLU A 449 1.29 -30.23 23.29
C GLU A 449 0.15 -31.04 23.92
N SER A 450 0.27 -32.36 23.89
CA SER A 450 -0.61 -33.31 24.55
C SER A 450 0.18 -34.61 24.82
N PRO A 451 -0.36 -35.55 25.61
CA PRO A 451 0.33 -36.84 25.86
C PRO A 451 0.68 -37.60 24.58
N GLU A 452 -0.05 -37.36 23.51
CA GLU A 452 0.13 -38.05 22.22
C GLU A 452 0.81 -37.18 21.14
N LYS A 453 1.06 -35.89 21.42
CA LYS A 453 1.59 -34.94 20.43
C LYS A 453 2.78 -34.17 20.95
N LYS A 454 3.94 -34.53 20.45
CA LYS A 454 5.21 -33.86 20.71
C LYS A 454 5.66 -33.12 19.46
N ARG A 455 6.19 -31.91 19.63
CA ARG A 455 6.83 -31.15 18.57
C ARG A 455 8.31 -30.96 18.88
N ILE A 456 9.15 -31.17 17.88
CA ILE A 456 10.57 -30.81 17.94
C ILE A 456 10.69 -29.40 17.36
N LEU A 457 11.22 -28.50 18.18
CA LEU A 457 11.47 -27.11 17.81
C LEU A 457 12.97 -26.89 17.71
N VAL A 458 13.41 -26.18 16.69
CA VAL A 458 14.81 -25.86 16.44
C VAL A 458 15.02 -24.36 16.59
N SER A 459 15.90 -23.96 17.52
CA SER A 459 16.34 -22.58 17.67
C SER A 459 17.70 -22.39 17.02
N LEU A 460 17.74 -21.59 15.96
CA LEU A 460 18.98 -21.26 15.24
C LEU A 460 19.82 -20.24 16.02
N SER A 461 21.11 -20.20 15.74
CA SER A 461 22.00 -19.17 16.26
C SER A 461 21.56 -17.77 15.87
N ALA A 462 21.91 -16.73 16.61
CA ALA A 462 21.56 -15.35 16.32
C ALA A 462 21.98 -14.93 14.89
N LYS A 463 23.15 -15.38 14.43
CA LYS A 463 23.66 -15.12 13.09
C LYS A 463 22.78 -15.78 12.03
N ASP A 464 22.47 -17.06 12.18
CA ASP A 464 21.69 -17.82 11.21
C ASP A 464 20.26 -17.31 11.15
N ARG A 465 19.65 -16.95 12.29
CA ARG A 465 18.34 -16.32 12.34
C ARG A 465 18.30 -15.03 11.52
N VAL A 466 19.25 -14.12 11.74
CA VAL A 466 19.28 -12.85 11.03
C VAL A 466 19.44 -13.06 9.52
N ILE A 467 20.32 -13.97 9.09
CA ILE A 467 20.56 -14.22 7.67
C ILE A 467 19.34 -14.87 7.01
N THR A 468 18.86 -15.98 7.57
CA THR A 468 17.75 -16.74 6.98
C THR A 468 16.44 -15.95 7.01
N THR A 469 16.17 -15.24 8.10
CA THR A 469 15.00 -14.39 8.21
C THR A 469 15.05 -13.21 7.23
N ASN A 470 16.19 -12.55 7.07
CA ASN A 470 16.31 -11.48 6.08
C ASN A 470 16.09 -12.00 4.65
N LEU A 471 16.67 -13.13 4.30
CA LEU A 471 16.48 -13.75 2.99
C LEU A 471 15.03 -14.20 2.77
N ALA A 472 14.38 -14.78 3.79
CA ALA A 472 12.97 -15.14 3.72
C ALA A 472 12.06 -13.91 3.55
N LEU A 473 12.33 -12.84 4.29
CA LEU A 473 11.59 -11.59 4.16
C LEU A 473 11.75 -10.98 2.76
N ARG A 474 12.96 -11.02 2.17
CA ARG A 474 13.20 -10.59 0.78
C ARG A 474 12.41 -11.44 -0.21
N LEU A 475 12.43 -12.77 -0.05
CA LEU A 475 11.66 -13.67 -0.88
C LEU A 475 10.17 -13.34 -0.79
N CYS A 476 9.65 -13.17 0.42
CA CYS A 476 8.25 -12.78 0.66
C CYS A 476 7.90 -11.45 0.00
N SER A 477 8.78 -10.45 0.07
CA SER A 477 8.52 -9.14 -0.53
C SER A 477 8.46 -9.19 -2.06
N LEU A 478 9.32 -10.00 -2.68
CA LEU A 478 9.35 -10.20 -4.14
C LEU A 478 8.14 -11.00 -4.65
N MET A 479 7.57 -11.87 -3.82
CA MET A 479 6.42 -12.71 -4.15
C MET A 479 5.06 -12.11 -3.73
N LYS A 480 5.06 -10.96 -3.07
CA LYS A 480 3.86 -10.35 -2.43
C LYS A 480 2.69 -10.14 -3.38
N SER A 481 2.94 -9.84 -4.66
CA SER A 481 1.89 -9.60 -5.65
C SER A 481 1.06 -10.84 -5.99
N SER A 482 1.59 -12.04 -5.73
CA SER A 482 0.95 -13.33 -6.04
C SER A 482 0.30 -14.00 -4.82
N TRP A 483 0.48 -13.43 -3.62
CA TRP A 483 -0.04 -14.04 -2.39
C TRP A 483 -1.52 -13.73 -2.18
N LYS A 484 -2.32 -14.78 -2.19
CA LYS A 484 -3.76 -14.74 -1.88
C LYS A 484 -4.07 -15.36 -0.49
N SER A 485 -3.06 -15.61 0.32
CA SER A 485 -3.18 -16.19 1.65
C SER A 485 -3.45 -15.12 2.71
N PHE A 486 -4.21 -15.48 3.76
CA PHE A 486 -4.41 -14.66 4.97
C PHE A 486 -3.36 -14.91 6.04
N SER A 487 -2.58 -15.98 5.94
CA SER A 487 -1.54 -16.34 6.90
C SER A 487 -0.15 -15.97 6.36
N TYR A 488 0.81 -15.86 7.27
CA TYR A 488 2.22 -15.60 6.95
C TYR A 488 2.51 -14.33 6.16
N HIS A 489 1.62 -13.33 6.21
CA HIS A 489 1.93 -12.01 5.70
C HIS A 489 2.97 -11.32 6.57
N VAL A 490 4.03 -10.84 5.94
CA VAL A 490 5.07 -10.10 6.62
C VAL A 490 4.50 -8.83 7.23
N SER A 491 4.70 -8.65 8.53
CA SER A 491 4.42 -7.38 9.18
C SER A 491 5.56 -6.39 8.88
N TYR A 492 5.21 -5.21 8.39
CA TYR A 492 6.16 -4.13 8.11
C TYR A 492 6.26 -3.11 9.25
N THR A 493 5.57 -3.35 10.36
CA THR A 493 5.72 -2.52 11.56
C THR A 493 6.95 -2.95 12.34
N SER A 494 7.67 -1.99 12.94
CA SER A 494 8.84 -2.30 13.76
C SER A 494 8.50 -2.95 15.10
N GLN A 495 7.22 -2.95 15.48
CA GLN A 495 6.73 -3.42 16.78
C GLN A 495 6.26 -4.87 16.75
N ASP A 496 5.87 -5.39 15.60
CA ASP A 496 5.46 -6.78 15.46
C ASP A 496 6.64 -7.69 15.12
N TYR A 497 6.49 -8.99 15.34
CA TYR A 497 7.47 -9.94 14.82
C TYR A 497 7.30 -10.20 13.32
N ILE A 498 8.03 -11.16 12.76
CA ILE A 498 8.21 -11.38 11.32
C ILE A 498 6.90 -11.38 10.55
N PHE A 499 5.87 -12.07 11.05
CA PHE A 499 4.56 -12.15 10.42
C PHE A 499 3.51 -11.43 11.28
N TYR A 500 2.41 -11.02 10.65
CA TYR A 500 1.24 -10.58 11.38
C TYR A 500 0.77 -11.68 12.34
N TYR A 501 0.28 -11.24 13.49
CA TYR A 501 -0.23 -12.16 14.51
C TYR A 501 -1.36 -13.00 13.90
N TRP A 502 -1.30 -14.31 14.05
CA TRP A 502 -2.21 -15.24 13.39
C TRP A 502 -3.70 -15.00 13.72
N TYR A 503 -4.02 -14.57 14.95
CA TYR A 503 -5.36 -14.15 15.33
C TYR A 503 -5.89 -13.00 14.48
N SER A 504 -5.07 -12.00 14.22
CA SER A 504 -5.45 -10.87 13.37
C SER A 504 -5.66 -11.30 11.93
N SER A 505 -4.84 -12.24 11.45
CA SER A 505 -4.97 -12.79 10.11
C SER A 505 -6.19 -13.68 9.97
N TRP A 506 -6.48 -14.50 11.00
CA TRP A 506 -7.69 -15.32 11.06
C TRP A 506 -8.96 -14.47 11.17
N GLY A 507 -8.94 -13.45 12.03
CA GLY A 507 -10.05 -12.48 12.12
C GLY A 507 -10.34 -11.82 10.78
N LYS A 508 -9.29 -11.37 10.07
CA LYS A 508 -9.43 -10.83 8.71
C LYS A 508 -10.00 -11.84 7.72
N PHE A 509 -9.60 -13.09 7.79
CA PHE A 509 -10.14 -14.17 6.96
C PHE A 509 -11.63 -14.34 7.19
N ILE A 510 -12.06 -14.46 8.45
CA ILE A 510 -13.48 -14.57 8.81
C ILE A 510 -14.27 -13.31 8.39
N ASP A 511 -13.71 -12.12 8.60
CA ASP A 511 -14.33 -10.88 8.18
C ASP A 511 -14.50 -10.82 6.65
N HIS A 512 -13.51 -11.31 5.87
CA HIS A 512 -13.65 -11.39 4.42
C HIS A 512 -14.77 -12.32 4.00
N ILE A 513 -14.89 -13.52 4.60
CA ILE A 513 -16.01 -14.43 4.32
C ILE A 513 -17.33 -13.73 4.62
N ARG A 514 -17.44 -13.10 5.80
CA ARG A 514 -18.66 -12.38 6.19
C ARG A 514 -18.99 -11.23 5.25
N VAL A 515 -17.97 -10.46 4.81
CA VAL A 515 -18.19 -9.37 3.86
C VAL A 515 -18.72 -9.88 2.52
N PHE A 516 -18.22 -11.01 2.02
CA PHE A 516 -18.76 -11.61 0.79
C PHE A 516 -20.23 -12.01 0.92
N THR A 517 -20.66 -12.54 2.08
CA THR A 517 -22.08 -12.84 2.32
C THR A 517 -22.96 -11.60 2.42
N GLU A 518 -22.39 -10.43 2.67
CA GLU A 518 -23.10 -9.14 2.73
C GLU A 518 -23.13 -8.38 1.40
N ILE A 519 -22.46 -8.87 0.36
CA ILE A 519 -22.47 -8.27 -0.98
C ILE A 519 -23.67 -8.81 -1.75
N PRO A 520 -24.65 -7.95 -2.18
CA PRO A 520 -25.92 -8.41 -2.74
C PRO A 520 -25.79 -9.30 -3.98
N PHE A 521 -24.74 -9.15 -4.78
CA PHE A 521 -24.50 -9.96 -5.98
C PHE A 521 -23.60 -11.19 -5.75
N MET A 522 -23.23 -11.47 -4.49
CA MET A 522 -22.46 -12.66 -4.07
C MET A 522 -23.34 -13.71 -3.40
N ASP A 523 -24.64 -13.72 -3.69
CA ASP A 523 -25.56 -14.75 -3.24
C ASP A 523 -25.19 -16.12 -3.84
N ASN A 524 -25.53 -17.21 -3.14
CA ASN A 524 -25.21 -18.61 -3.51
C ASN A 524 -23.70 -18.93 -3.59
N PHE A 525 -22.94 -18.32 -2.71
CA PHE A 525 -21.52 -18.58 -2.56
C PHE A 525 -21.30 -19.68 -1.50
N GLU A 526 -20.52 -20.70 -1.84
CA GLU A 526 -20.19 -21.82 -0.96
C GLU A 526 -18.76 -21.73 -0.47
N VAL A 527 -18.54 -21.99 0.83
CA VAL A 527 -17.21 -22.03 1.44
C VAL A 527 -16.78 -23.47 1.65
N PHE A 528 -15.69 -23.87 0.99
CA PHE A 528 -15.07 -25.17 1.22
C PHE A 528 -13.86 -24.99 2.14
N TYR A 529 -13.85 -25.71 3.26
CA TYR A 529 -12.70 -25.83 4.15
C TYR A 529 -11.94 -27.12 3.85
N ILE A 530 -10.65 -26.98 3.52
CA ILE A 530 -9.76 -28.12 3.27
C ILE A 530 -8.53 -27.97 4.16
N ASP A 531 -8.22 -28.99 4.96
CA ASP A 531 -7.03 -29.07 5.77
C ASP A 531 -6.16 -30.26 5.32
N LEU A 532 -4.86 -30.03 5.13
CA LEU A 532 -3.90 -31.05 4.71
C LEU A 532 -3.13 -31.55 5.93
N LYS A 533 -3.43 -32.75 6.40
CA LYS A 533 -2.74 -33.37 7.55
C LYS A 533 -1.25 -33.54 7.27
N GLY A 534 -0.43 -33.04 8.21
CA GLY A 534 1.04 -33.17 8.14
C GLY A 534 1.68 -32.37 6.98
N PHE A 535 1.01 -31.34 6.46
CA PHE A 535 1.47 -30.58 5.30
C PHE A 535 2.93 -30.13 5.43
N TYR A 536 3.30 -29.53 6.56
CA TYR A 536 4.65 -29.00 6.78
C TYR A 536 5.74 -30.08 6.85
N ASP A 537 5.39 -31.28 7.31
CA ASP A 537 6.33 -32.40 7.43
C ASP A 537 6.68 -33.03 6.09
N HIS A 538 5.89 -32.77 5.05
CA HIS A 538 5.99 -33.37 3.73
C HIS A 538 6.32 -32.39 2.60
N ILE A 539 6.62 -31.12 2.92
CA ILE A 539 7.02 -30.14 1.90
C ILE A 539 8.42 -30.44 1.38
N ASP A 540 8.52 -30.83 0.10
CA ASP A 540 9.79 -30.82 -0.61
C ASP A 540 10.06 -29.44 -1.22
N PHE A 541 10.93 -28.67 -0.57
CA PHE A 541 11.29 -27.32 -1.03
C PHE A 541 11.88 -27.27 -2.43
N LEU A 542 12.52 -28.35 -2.89
CA LEU A 542 13.04 -28.42 -4.26
C LEU A 542 11.90 -28.53 -5.28
N THR A 543 10.86 -29.31 -4.97
CA THR A 543 9.65 -29.38 -5.79
C THR A 543 8.93 -28.03 -5.83
N VAL A 544 8.81 -27.33 -4.69
CA VAL A 544 8.27 -25.97 -4.65
C VAL A 544 9.09 -25.04 -5.54
N TYR A 545 10.42 -25.06 -5.42
CA TYR A 545 11.29 -24.25 -6.28
C TYR A 545 11.05 -24.52 -7.78
N ARG A 546 11.04 -25.79 -8.20
CA ARG A 546 10.82 -26.18 -9.60
C ARG A 546 9.47 -25.71 -10.14
N THR A 547 8.45 -25.71 -9.30
CA THR A 547 7.10 -25.22 -9.68
C THR A 547 7.13 -23.73 -10.05
N PHE A 548 7.92 -22.93 -9.35
CA PHE A 548 7.99 -21.49 -9.55
C PHE A 548 9.20 -21.01 -10.36
N GLU A 549 10.14 -21.88 -10.69
CA GLU A 549 11.42 -21.52 -11.31
C GLU A 549 11.29 -20.61 -12.54
N ASN A 550 10.29 -20.86 -13.38
CA ASN A 550 10.10 -20.10 -14.62
C ASN A 550 9.58 -18.68 -14.41
N VAL A 551 8.97 -18.40 -13.26
CA VAL A 551 8.41 -17.08 -12.92
C VAL A 551 9.30 -16.27 -11.96
N LEU A 552 10.33 -16.90 -11.40
CA LEU A 552 11.27 -16.27 -10.50
C LEU A 552 12.36 -15.51 -11.27
N ASN A 553 12.69 -14.29 -10.84
CA ASN A 553 13.86 -13.58 -11.32
C ASN A 553 15.17 -14.17 -10.75
N LYS A 554 16.32 -13.72 -11.27
CA LYS A 554 17.63 -14.24 -10.87
C LYS A 554 17.90 -14.13 -9.36
N GLU A 555 17.58 -12.99 -8.76
CA GLU A 555 17.81 -12.75 -7.32
C GLU A 555 16.97 -13.70 -6.47
N THR A 556 15.69 -13.84 -6.80
CA THR A 556 14.76 -14.73 -6.10
C THR A 556 15.19 -16.18 -6.21
N LYS A 557 15.68 -16.62 -7.39
CA LYS A 557 16.25 -17.97 -7.57
C LYS A 557 17.44 -18.20 -6.64
N ASN A 558 18.38 -17.27 -6.59
CA ASN A 558 19.56 -17.37 -5.73
C ASN A 558 19.18 -17.49 -4.26
N ILE A 559 18.25 -16.68 -3.78
CA ILE A 559 17.75 -16.72 -2.39
C ILE A 559 17.10 -18.09 -2.12
N PHE A 560 16.22 -18.53 -3.01
CA PHE A 560 15.48 -19.78 -2.84
C PHE A 560 16.43 -20.99 -2.75
N LEU A 561 17.37 -21.10 -3.69
CA LEU A 561 18.36 -22.16 -3.72
C LEU A 561 19.27 -22.15 -2.49
N PHE A 562 19.66 -20.97 -2.04
CA PHE A 562 20.44 -20.84 -0.80
C PHE A 562 19.65 -21.35 0.42
N LEU A 563 18.39 -20.99 0.59
CA LEU A 563 17.54 -21.43 1.69
C LEU A 563 17.29 -22.93 1.65
N ILE A 564 17.12 -23.53 0.46
CA ILE A 564 17.02 -24.99 0.30
C ILE A 564 18.29 -25.68 0.76
N GLU A 565 19.46 -25.23 0.28
CA GLU A 565 20.76 -25.81 0.66
C GLU A 565 21.04 -25.67 2.16
N TYR A 566 20.70 -24.52 2.73
CA TYR A 566 20.77 -24.27 4.18
C TYR A 566 19.90 -25.28 4.95
N ASN A 567 18.64 -25.42 4.56
CA ASN A 567 17.70 -26.33 5.21
C ASN A 567 18.16 -27.80 5.10
N ASN A 568 18.64 -28.21 3.94
CA ASN A 568 19.14 -29.56 3.74
C ASN A 568 20.35 -29.89 4.64
N LYS A 569 21.24 -28.93 4.85
CA LYS A 569 22.37 -29.09 5.79
C LYS A 569 21.91 -29.14 7.24
N LEU A 570 20.99 -28.24 7.63
CA LEU A 570 20.42 -28.23 8.96
C LEU A 570 19.73 -29.58 9.28
N MET A 571 18.95 -30.12 8.35
CA MET A 571 18.27 -31.40 8.53
C MET A 571 19.26 -32.57 8.66
N LYS A 572 20.37 -32.56 7.92
CA LYS A 572 21.42 -33.57 8.07
C LYS A 572 22.11 -33.52 9.44
N GLU A 573 22.36 -32.32 9.96
CA GLU A 573 22.95 -32.14 11.30
C GLU A 573 21.95 -32.52 12.41
N LEU A 574 20.65 -32.36 12.19
CA LEU A 574 19.62 -32.79 13.15
C LEU A 574 19.44 -34.32 13.22
N GLN A 575 19.78 -35.03 12.15
CA GLN A 575 19.70 -36.51 12.08
C GLN A 575 20.92 -37.21 12.67
N ASN A 576 22.06 -36.51 12.80
CA ASN A 576 23.30 -37.00 13.45
C ASN A 576 23.32 -36.67 14.94
#